data_11c630ac38cbef5aec33262c0f30fe31
#
_entry.id   11c630ac38cbef5aec33262c0f30fe31
#
_cell.length_a   1.000
_cell.length_b   1.000
_cell.length_c   1.000
_cell.angle_alpha   90.00
_cell.angle_beta   90.00
_cell.angle_gamma   90.00
#
_symmetry.space_group_name_H-M   'P 1'
#
loop_
_entity.id
_entity.type
_entity.pdbx_description
1 polymer ?
#
loop_
_entity_poly.entity_id
_entity_poly.type
_entity_poly.pdbx_seq_one_letter_code
_entity_poly.pdbx_strand_id
1 'polypeptide(L)'
;MKNMHKLTFHSLIASTCLMALTACAWGEGDKPAADTIPDSERFPLDTTSLQRAGAPALTSYAGQLKDVQEAVVAVYTARLVRVSNNRGVDPFEEMLKRFYGIPTPPQQNQPQQEEPEMRSVPSGQGSGVIVSADGYILTNNHVISDRNGAKADEIFVNLNDGRELKATIVGFDEKTDIAVLKVEAEDLPYANMADSDNLMIGDIVFAIGNPMGVGRTVTMGIISATSRRIGILGDNSYESFIQTDAAINMGNSGGALVDAMGRLIGINTAIVSQSGGSIGIGFAVPVKLARSIMVSLITDGQIRRGMLGVLIDDLSPDLAESFGMDSNQGAVVTQAQDNLPAAKAGILPSDIIIKINNHRIKNAADLRLTVAQYTPGTEVQVTLIRNGKELILPVVLADQNDPFGTGVTTINEIFEGVVTQIANKELRQQYEIPDTINGLVITEIRSASPYARALRPGMVILEINGRPSQTIEDARAALQKGINRLYVMHRGTYGFIAIRM
;
A
#
# COMPACT_ATOMS: atom_id res chain seq x y z
N MET A 1 15.96 -15.66 -76.22
CA MET A 1 14.59 -15.68 -76.81
C MET A 1 13.71 -14.84 -75.89
N LYS A 2 13.48 -13.62 -76.27
CA LYS A 2 12.11 -13.03 -76.55
C LYS A 2 11.27 -12.87 -75.29
N ASN A 3 10.75 -11.78 -74.91
CA ASN A 3 10.48 -10.38 -75.33
C ASN A 3 9.69 -9.81 -74.12
N MET A 4 9.96 -8.69 -73.52
CA MET A 4 9.78 -7.27 -73.88
C MET A 4 8.31 -6.90 -74.17
N HIS A 5 7.73 -6.01 -73.36
CA HIS A 5 7.09 -4.73 -73.66
C HIS A 5 6.29 -4.25 -72.41
N LYS A 6 6.61 -3.09 -71.83
CA LYS A 6 6.19 -1.69 -72.17
C LYS A 6 4.68 -1.48 -72.04
N LEU A 7 4.14 -0.51 -71.33
CA LEU A 7 4.15 0.96 -71.42
C LEU A 7 3.24 1.53 -70.30
N THR A 8 3.69 2.49 -69.59
CA THR A 8 3.31 3.92 -69.39
C THR A 8 1.83 4.28 -69.57
N PHE A 9 1.23 5.05 -68.69
CA PHE A 9 0.75 6.42 -68.94
C PHE A 9 0.43 7.20 -67.64
N HIS A 10 0.75 8.47 -67.70
CA HIS A 10 0.54 9.58 -66.77
C HIS A 10 -0.94 9.94 -66.63
N SER A 11 -1.30 10.49 -65.49
CA SER A 11 -2.20 11.64 -65.45
C SER A 11 -2.04 12.46 -64.16
N LEU A 12 -1.64 13.63 -64.35
CA LEU A 12 -1.60 14.84 -63.51
C LEU A 12 -3.03 15.39 -63.39
N ILE A 13 -3.37 16.05 -62.25
CA ILE A 13 -4.21 17.25 -62.10
C ILE A 13 -4.42 17.47 -60.60
N ALA A 14 -3.78 18.42 -60.00
CA ALA A 14 -4.15 19.81 -59.69
C ALA A 14 -4.99 20.00 -58.41
N SER A 15 -4.33 20.49 -57.43
CA SER A 15 -4.58 21.69 -56.60
C SER A 15 -6.02 22.12 -56.34
N THR A 16 -6.37 22.12 -55.03
CA THR A 16 -7.10 23.27 -54.46
C THR A 16 -6.79 23.41 -52.96
N CYS A 17 -6.12 24.47 -52.59
CA CYS A 17 -5.99 25.03 -51.25
C CYS A 17 -7.38 25.43 -50.75
N LEU A 18 -7.78 24.96 -49.59
CA LEU A 18 -8.84 25.61 -48.80
C LEU A 18 -8.34 25.76 -47.36
N MET A 19 -7.89 26.94 -47.01
CA MET A 19 -7.65 27.37 -45.64
C MET A 19 -9.02 27.43 -44.91
N ALA A 20 -9.17 26.62 -43.90
CA ALA A 20 -10.20 26.84 -42.87
C ALA A 20 -9.48 27.05 -41.53
N LEU A 21 -9.49 28.32 -41.08
CA LEU A 21 -9.22 28.70 -39.70
C LEU A 21 -10.23 28.00 -38.83
N THR A 22 -9.76 27.11 -37.98
CA THR A 22 -10.55 26.67 -36.80
C THR A 22 -9.76 26.99 -35.53
N ALA A 23 -10.44 27.73 -34.67
CA ALA A 23 -9.99 28.25 -33.39
C ALA A 23 -9.42 27.13 -32.52
N CYS A 24 -8.28 27.39 -31.89
CA CYS A 24 -7.77 26.60 -30.76
C CYS A 24 -8.73 26.75 -29.59
N ALA A 25 -9.58 25.73 -29.39
CA ALA A 25 -10.16 25.44 -28.09
C ALA A 25 -9.09 24.62 -27.33
N TRP A 26 -8.61 25.17 -26.24
CA TRP A 26 -7.79 24.43 -25.28
C TRP A 26 -8.72 23.40 -24.60
N GLY A 27 -8.75 22.20 -25.11
CA GLY A 27 -9.34 21.04 -24.48
C GLY A 27 -8.40 20.54 -23.38
N GLU A 28 -9.01 20.23 -22.25
CA GLU A 28 -8.44 19.52 -21.11
C GLU A 28 -7.55 18.36 -21.59
N GLY A 29 -6.34 18.30 -21.03
CA GLY A 29 -5.37 17.28 -21.38
C GLY A 29 -5.94 15.88 -21.16
N ASP A 30 -6.16 15.15 -22.23
CA ASP A 30 -6.37 13.72 -22.22
C ASP A 30 -5.19 13.09 -21.49
N LYS A 31 -5.47 12.48 -20.34
CA LYS A 31 -4.56 11.50 -19.74
C LYS A 31 -4.27 10.47 -20.84
N PRO A 32 -3.00 10.08 -21.07
CA PRO A 32 -2.72 9.02 -22.00
C PRO A 32 -3.58 7.81 -21.63
N ALA A 33 -4.27 7.25 -22.61
CA ALA A 33 -5.04 6.04 -22.44
C ALA A 33 -4.13 4.99 -21.77
N ALA A 34 -4.52 4.54 -20.58
CA ALA A 34 -3.81 3.48 -19.89
C ALA A 34 -3.72 2.29 -20.86
N ASP A 35 -2.51 1.75 -20.98
CA ASP A 35 -2.23 0.57 -21.80
C ASP A 35 -3.36 -0.45 -21.67
N THR A 36 -3.97 -0.82 -22.78
CA THR A 36 -5.12 -1.72 -22.86
C THR A 36 -4.74 -3.19 -22.62
N ILE A 37 -3.52 -3.48 -22.14
CA ILE A 37 -3.08 -4.83 -21.80
C ILE A 37 -3.76 -5.23 -20.48
N PRO A 38 -4.52 -6.33 -20.43
CA PRO A 38 -5.14 -6.82 -19.19
C PRO A 38 -4.09 -7.03 -18.09
N ASP A 39 -4.41 -6.71 -16.84
CA ASP A 39 -3.48 -6.85 -15.71
C ASP A 39 -2.95 -8.27 -15.51
N SER A 40 -3.73 -9.28 -15.92
CA SER A 40 -3.29 -10.68 -15.94
C SER A 40 -2.14 -10.93 -16.92
N GLU A 41 -2.06 -10.17 -18.01
CA GLU A 41 -1.02 -10.27 -19.02
C GLU A 41 0.16 -9.35 -18.69
N ARG A 42 -0.10 -8.21 -18.06
CA ARG A 42 0.94 -7.26 -17.64
C ARG A 42 1.76 -7.75 -16.46
N PHE A 43 1.11 -8.42 -15.50
CA PHE A 43 1.76 -8.98 -14.30
C PHE A 43 1.35 -10.46 -14.12
N PRO A 44 1.85 -11.37 -14.98
CA PRO A 44 1.44 -12.77 -14.95
C PRO A 44 1.94 -13.48 -13.69
N LEU A 45 1.15 -14.45 -13.21
CA LEU A 45 1.60 -15.42 -12.21
C LEU A 45 2.03 -16.71 -12.92
N ASP A 46 3.21 -17.20 -12.60
CA ASP A 46 3.66 -18.55 -12.99
C ASP A 46 3.00 -19.58 -12.06
N THR A 47 2.10 -20.38 -12.62
CA THR A 47 1.37 -21.43 -11.89
C THR A 47 2.06 -22.80 -11.96
N THR A 48 3.26 -22.89 -12.53
CA THR A 48 4.02 -24.15 -12.60
C THR A 48 4.29 -24.67 -11.20
N SER A 49 3.90 -25.93 -10.94
CA SER A 49 4.09 -26.56 -9.64
C SER A 49 5.56 -26.92 -9.39
N LEU A 50 6.00 -26.79 -8.13
CA LEU A 50 7.30 -27.33 -7.69
C LEU A 50 7.30 -28.85 -7.77
N GLN A 51 8.38 -29.44 -8.24
CA GLN A 51 8.59 -30.89 -8.19
C GLN A 51 9.00 -31.30 -6.77
N ARG A 52 8.04 -31.73 -5.94
CA ARG A 52 8.23 -32.04 -4.52
C ARG A 52 8.69 -33.46 -4.26
N ALA A 53 8.44 -34.40 -5.17
CA ALA A 53 8.82 -35.79 -5.03
C ALA A 53 9.76 -36.22 -6.17
N GLY A 54 10.80 -37.02 -5.84
CA GLY A 54 11.74 -37.56 -6.84
C GLY A 54 12.65 -36.51 -7.47
N ALA A 55 12.69 -35.27 -6.96
CA ALA A 55 13.63 -34.27 -7.44
C ALA A 55 15.06 -34.65 -7.01
N PRO A 56 16.06 -34.55 -7.91
CA PRO A 56 17.47 -34.78 -7.54
C PRO A 56 17.91 -33.69 -6.55
N ALA A 57 18.73 -34.05 -5.57
CA ALA A 57 19.37 -33.08 -4.70
C ALA A 57 20.31 -32.19 -5.52
N LEU A 58 20.06 -30.88 -5.49
CA LEU A 58 20.92 -29.89 -6.12
C LEU A 58 22.11 -29.57 -5.20
N THR A 59 23.30 -29.50 -5.79
CA THR A 59 24.52 -29.06 -5.10
C THR A 59 24.67 -27.55 -5.08
N SER A 60 23.94 -26.83 -5.95
CA SER A 60 23.97 -25.38 -6.05
C SER A 60 22.65 -24.84 -6.67
N TYR A 61 22.17 -23.74 -6.16
CA TYR A 61 21.04 -22.96 -6.69
C TYR A 61 21.49 -21.68 -7.41
N ALA A 62 22.80 -21.52 -7.63
CA ALA A 62 23.34 -20.29 -8.22
C ALA A 62 22.73 -19.97 -9.60
N GLY A 63 22.44 -21.01 -10.41
CA GLY A 63 21.82 -20.85 -11.73
C GLY A 63 20.38 -20.34 -11.64
N GLN A 64 19.57 -20.90 -10.74
CA GLN A 64 18.17 -20.52 -10.54
C GLN A 64 18.02 -19.12 -9.95
N LEU A 65 18.97 -18.71 -9.13
CA LEU A 65 18.91 -17.42 -8.42
C LEU A 65 19.55 -16.26 -9.21
N LYS A 66 20.28 -16.56 -10.30
CA LYS A 66 21.05 -15.55 -11.05
C LYS A 66 20.17 -14.38 -11.50
N ASP A 67 19.07 -14.68 -12.18
CA ASP A 67 18.25 -13.64 -12.80
C ASP A 67 17.45 -12.86 -11.76
N VAL A 68 16.86 -13.53 -10.77
CA VAL A 68 16.10 -12.86 -9.73
C VAL A 68 16.96 -11.97 -8.81
N GLN A 69 18.24 -12.33 -8.63
CA GLN A 69 19.16 -11.47 -7.89
C GLN A 69 19.34 -10.11 -8.56
N GLU A 70 19.34 -10.05 -9.91
CA GLU A 70 19.44 -8.77 -10.63
C GLU A 70 18.19 -7.89 -10.46
N ALA A 71 17.03 -8.49 -10.20
CA ALA A 71 15.78 -7.78 -9.93
C ALA A 71 15.69 -7.24 -8.49
N VAL A 72 16.54 -7.69 -7.55
CA VAL A 72 16.54 -7.19 -6.17
C VAL A 72 17.47 -5.99 -6.07
N VAL A 73 16.93 -4.87 -5.64
CA VAL A 73 17.59 -3.54 -5.60
C VAL A 73 17.63 -2.98 -4.18
N ALA A 74 18.56 -2.05 -3.94
CA ALA A 74 18.56 -1.26 -2.70
C ALA A 74 17.63 -0.06 -2.85
N VAL A 75 16.85 0.22 -1.80
CA VAL A 75 15.95 1.37 -1.71
C VAL A 75 16.44 2.28 -0.61
N TYR A 76 16.70 3.53 -0.95
CA TYR A 76 17.12 4.58 -0.02
C TYR A 76 16.05 5.66 0.03
N THR A 77 15.80 6.17 1.22
CA THR A 77 14.86 7.25 1.43
C THR A 77 15.55 8.45 2.04
N ALA A 78 15.11 9.65 1.67
CA ALA A 78 15.64 10.88 2.20
C ALA A 78 14.51 11.87 2.54
N ARG A 79 14.81 12.80 3.45
CA ARG A 79 13.96 13.91 3.83
C ARG A 79 14.59 15.23 3.48
N LEU A 80 13.77 16.16 3.03
CA LEU A 80 14.15 17.53 2.77
C LEU A 80 14.04 18.34 4.06
N VAL A 81 15.18 18.69 4.64
CA VAL A 81 15.26 19.46 5.88
C VAL A 81 15.68 20.88 5.56
N ARG A 82 14.96 21.86 6.09
CA ARG A 82 15.38 23.27 6.00
C ARG A 82 16.61 23.47 6.88
N VAL A 83 17.74 23.71 6.27
CA VAL A 83 18.94 24.13 6.99
C VAL A 83 18.85 25.64 7.13
N SER A 84 18.55 26.13 8.34
CA SER A 84 18.78 27.52 8.66
C SER A 84 20.29 27.73 8.67
N ASN A 85 20.79 28.59 7.78
CA ASN A 85 22.19 29.03 7.77
C ASN A 85 22.55 29.91 8.97
N ASN A 86 21.95 29.63 10.13
CA ASN A 86 22.57 30.07 11.38
C ASN A 86 23.83 29.23 11.49
N ARG A 87 24.96 29.80 11.06
CA ARG A 87 26.30 29.26 11.33
C ARG A 87 26.49 29.14 12.83
N GLY A 88 25.78 28.21 13.44
CA GLY A 88 26.20 27.61 14.69
C GLY A 88 27.46 26.83 14.31
N VAL A 89 28.59 27.38 14.73
CA VAL A 89 29.87 26.69 14.66
C VAL A 89 29.62 25.29 15.19
N ASP A 90 30.02 24.26 14.42
CA ASP A 90 29.95 22.86 14.89
C ASP A 90 30.47 22.80 16.29
N PRO A 91 29.71 22.34 17.30
CA PRO A 91 30.16 22.30 18.69
C PRO A 91 31.51 21.60 18.86
N PHE A 92 31.82 20.66 17.99
CA PHE A 92 33.10 19.95 17.93
C PHE A 92 34.21 20.86 17.37
N GLU A 93 33.92 21.64 16.35
CA GLU A 93 34.87 22.60 15.76
C GLU A 93 35.13 23.76 16.73
N GLU A 94 34.12 24.23 17.47
CA GLU A 94 34.27 25.25 18.52
C GLU A 94 35.07 24.73 19.71
N MET A 95 34.87 23.46 20.10
CA MET A 95 35.68 22.81 21.14
C MET A 95 37.14 22.67 20.70
N LEU A 96 37.41 22.28 19.45
CA LEU A 96 38.77 22.18 18.88
C LEU A 96 39.45 23.55 18.82
N LYS A 97 38.75 24.60 18.37
CA LYS A 97 39.28 25.98 18.33
C LYS A 97 39.63 26.50 19.72
N ARG A 98 38.79 26.22 20.74
CA ARG A 98 39.10 26.55 22.15
C ARG A 98 40.29 25.76 22.67
N PHE A 99 40.43 24.51 22.31
CA PHE A 99 41.53 23.65 22.77
C PHE A 99 42.89 24.05 22.18
N TYR A 100 42.93 24.50 20.94
CA TYR A 100 44.12 24.93 20.22
C TYR A 100 44.37 26.44 20.28
N GLY A 101 43.58 27.23 21.02
CA GLY A 101 43.79 28.65 21.23
C GLY A 101 43.70 29.51 19.97
N ILE A 102 42.91 29.09 18.96
CA ILE A 102 42.75 29.80 17.69
C ILE A 102 41.79 30.99 17.90
N PRO A 103 42.19 32.24 17.63
CA PRO A 103 41.34 33.41 17.81
C PRO A 103 40.16 33.36 16.84
N THR A 104 38.94 33.53 17.34
CA THR A 104 37.73 33.68 16.52
C THR A 104 37.65 35.07 15.94
N PRO A 105 37.56 35.30 14.62
CA PRO A 105 37.37 36.62 14.05
C PRO A 105 36.04 37.22 14.52
N PRO A 106 35.94 38.55 14.69
CA PRO A 106 34.67 39.19 15.04
C PRO A 106 33.63 38.97 13.94
N GLN A 107 32.49 38.44 14.30
CA GLN A 107 31.35 38.26 13.40
C GLN A 107 30.84 39.62 12.92
N GLN A 108 31.01 39.92 11.65
CA GLN A 108 30.28 41.02 11.00
C GLN A 108 28.86 40.55 10.74
N ASN A 109 27.90 41.06 11.50
CA ASN A 109 26.46 40.90 11.25
C ASN A 109 26.09 41.65 9.97
N GLN A 110 26.04 40.94 8.84
CA GLN A 110 25.26 41.33 7.68
C GLN A 110 24.02 40.47 7.62
N PRO A 111 22.81 41.03 7.65
CA PRO A 111 21.58 40.30 7.42
C PRO A 111 21.44 40.06 5.93
N GLN A 112 22.06 39.01 5.42
CA GLN A 112 21.67 38.47 4.11
C GLN A 112 20.48 37.55 4.35
N GLN A 113 19.31 37.96 3.87
CA GLN A 113 18.13 37.10 3.67
C GLN A 113 18.47 36.11 2.54
N GLU A 114 19.23 35.06 2.86
CA GLU A 114 19.32 33.90 1.99
C GLU A 114 18.08 33.03 2.23
N GLU A 115 17.42 32.64 1.16
CA GLU A 115 16.33 31.65 1.24
C GLU A 115 16.88 30.39 1.89
N PRO A 116 16.10 29.77 2.82
CA PRO A 116 16.55 28.59 3.53
C PRO A 116 16.85 27.45 2.55
N GLU A 117 18.08 27.03 2.50
CA GLU A 117 18.53 25.92 1.66
C GLU A 117 17.90 24.61 2.15
N MET A 118 17.21 23.92 1.24
CA MET A 118 16.65 22.57 1.51
C MET A 118 17.76 21.55 1.30
N ARG A 119 18.08 20.75 2.30
CA ARG A 119 19.03 19.64 2.21
C ARG A 119 18.34 18.30 2.29
N SER A 120 18.69 17.42 1.37
CA SER A 120 18.31 16.01 1.40
C SER A 120 19.14 15.27 2.45
N VAL A 121 18.48 14.69 3.45
CA VAL A 121 19.11 13.93 4.55
C VAL A 121 18.60 12.50 4.49
N PRO A 122 19.49 11.48 4.47
CA PRO A 122 19.09 10.08 4.51
C PRO A 122 18.18 9.80 5.71
N SER A 123 17.06 9.11 5.48
CA SER A 123 16.03 8.83 6.50
C SER A 123 15.76 7.36 6.73
N GLY A 124 16.03 6.51 5.74
CA GLY A 124 15.81 5.07 5.82
C GLY A 124 16.43 4.34 4.64
N GLN A 125 16.47 3.01 4.77
CA GLN A 125 16.94 2.12 3.72
C GLN A 125 16.29 0.75 3.85
N GLY A 126 16.19 0.06 2.72
CA GLY A 126 15.70 -1.31 2.61
C GLY A 126 16.02 -1.89 1.25
N SER A 127 15.27 -2.88 0.87
CA SER A 127 15.34 -3.51 -0.45
C SER A 127 14.04 -3.28 -1.22
N GLY A 128 14.08 -3.54 -2.52
CA GLY A 128 12.92 -3.60 -3.40
C GLY A 128 13.09 -4.72 -4.42
N VAL A 129 12.00 -5.11 -5.04
CA VAL A 129 11.98 -6.12 -6.12
C VAL A 129 11.37 -5.51 -7.36
N ILE A 130 12.14 -5.40 -8.43
CA ILE A 130 11.62 -5.01 -9.75
C ILE A 130 10.72 -6.15 -10.25
N VAL A 131 9.49 -5.84 -10.62
CA VAL A 131 8.47 -6.83 -11.04
C VAL A 131 7.97 -6.62 -12.47
N SER A 132 8.51 -5.62 -13.16
CA SER A 132 8.23 -5.37 -14.58
C SER A 132 9.41 -4.69 -15.27
N ALA A 133 9.55 -4.93 -16.56
CA ALA A 133 10.63 -4.37 -17.36
C ALA A 133 10.57 -2.85 -17.49
N ASP A 134 9.40 -2.26 -17.36
CA ASP A 134 9.14 -0.82 -17.40
C ASP A 134 9.34 -0.11 -16.04
N GLY A 135 9.76 -0.82 -14.98
CA GLY A 135 10.25 -0.23 -13.74
C GLY A 135 9.28 -0.14 -12.57
N TYR A 136 8.26 -0.99 -12.49
CA TYR A 136 7.51 -1.17 -11.25
C TYR A 136 8.30 -1.98 -10.23
N ILE A 137 8.31 -1.51 -8.98
CA ILE A 137 9.07 -2.09 -7.88
C ILE A 137 8.14 -2.30 -6.69
N LEU A 138 8.14 -3.52 -6.13
CA LEU A 138 7.50 -3.83 -4.86
C LEU A 138 8.50 -3.64 -3.72
N THR A 139 8.06 -3.02 -2.63
CA THR A 139 8.80 -2.90 -1.38
C THR A 139 7.83 -2.85 -0.21
N ASN A 140 8.30 -2.67 1.03
CA ASN A 140 7.42 -2.47 2.17
C ASN A 140 7.06 -1.00 2.38
N ASN A 141 5.87 -0.76 2.92
CA ASN A 141 5.42 0.56 3.33
C ASN A 141 6.34 1.18 4.39
N HIS A 142 6.80 0.40 5.37
CA HIS A 142 7.71 0.89 6.41
C HIS A 142 9.10 1.29 5.88
N VAL A 143 9.54 0.77 4.71
CA VAL A 143 10.79 1.17 4.05
C VAL A 143 10.70 2.60 3.52
N ILE A 144 9.54 3.01 3.03
CA ILE A 144 9.30 4.35 2.46
C ILE A 144 8.72 5.34 3.46
N SER A 145 8.54 4.94 4.72
CA SER A 145 7.93 5.75 5.78
C SER A 145 8.88 5.88 6.96
N ASP A 146 8.75 6.98 7.72
CA ASP A 146 9.39 7.09 9.00
C ASP A 146 8.59 6.41 10.13
N ARG A 147 9.12 6.47 11.35
CA ARG A 147 8.47 5.90 12.55
C ARG A 147 7.12 6.51 12.88
N ASN A 148 6.80 7.68 12.34
CA ASN A 148 5.52 8.37 12.54
C ASN A 148 4.56 8.14 11.37
N GLY A 149 4.91 7.26 10.40
CA GLY A 149 4.12 6.96 9.22
C GLY A 149 4.24 7.99 8.08
N ALA A 150 5.00 9.08 8.27
CA ALA A 150 5.19 10.07 7.21
C ALA A 150 6.10 9.50 6.11
N LYS A 151 5.69 9.67 4.86
CA LYS A 151 6.42 9.18 3.69
C LYS A 151 7.69 10.00 3.47
N ALA A 152 8.70 9.37 2.89
CA ALA A 152 9.93 10.05 2.48
C ALA A 152 9.65 11.08 1.39
N ASP A 153 10.42 12.20 1.41
CA ASP A 153 10.31 13.24 0.38
C ASP A 153 11.00 12.83 -0.92
N GLU A 154 12.04 12.01 -0.82
CA GLU A 154 12.77 11.48 -1.97
C GLU A 154 13.08 9.99 -1.75
N ILE A 155 12.97 9.23 -2.83
CA ILE A 155 13.30 7.80 -2.87
C ILE A 155 14.25 7.55 -4.04
N PHE A 156 15.33 6.83 -3.75
CA PHE A 156 16.32 6.41 -4.72
C PHE A 156 16.44 4.91 -4.73
N VAL A 157 16.61 4.34 -5.91
CA VAL A 157 16.77 2.92 -6.14
C VAL A 157 18.13 2.69 -6.79
N ASN A 158 18.98 1.88 -6.14
CA ASN A 158 20.28 1.55 -6.70
C ASN A 158 20.22 0.17 -7.34
N LEU A 159 20.45 0.15 -8.64
CA LEU A 159 20.50 -1.06 -9.44
C LEU A 159 21.86 -1.77 -9.25
N ASN A 160 21.90 -3.04 -9.62
CA ASN A 160 23.12 -3.84 -9.48
C ASN A 160 24.23 -3.47 -10.49
N ASP A 161 23.88 -2.77 -11.56
CA ASP A 161 24.83 -2.24 -12.54
C ASP A 161 25.43 -0.89 -12.13
N GLY A 162 25.08 -0.39 -10.94
CA GLY A 162 25.58 0.87 -10.37
C GLY A 162 24.75 2.10 -10.73
N ARG A 163 23.67 1.98 -11.50
CA ARG A 163 22.75 3.10 -11.76
C ARG A 163 21.95 3.42 -10.50
N GLU A 164 21.87 4.69 -10.18
CA GLU A 164 20.94 5.23 -9.17
C GLU A 164 19.78 5.92 -9.89
N LEU A 165 18.56 5.47 -9.61
CA LEU A 165 17.34 5.99 -10.22
C LEU A 165 16.46 6.62 -9.16
N LYS A 166 15.91 7.81 -9.44
CA LYS A 166 14.88 8.42 -8.59
C LYS A 166 13.57 7.67 -8.81
N ALA A 167 12.93 7.24 -7.73
CA ALA A 167 11.66 6.55 -7.76
C ALA A 167 10.52 7.48 -7.32
N THR A 168 9.34 7.25 -7.89
CA THR A 168 8.08 7.87 -7.45
C THR A 168 7.21 6.83 -6.74
N ILE A 169 6.46 7.26 -5.73
CA ILE A 169 5.49 6.41 -5.05
C ILE A 169 4.24 6.35 -5.93
N VAL A 170 3.91 5.15 -6.45
CA VAL A 170 2.64 4.88 -7.14
C VAL A 170 1.51 4.81 -6.12
N GLY A 171 1.77 4.13 -4.99
CA GLY A 171 0.86 3.99 -3.88
C GLY A 171 1.39 3.05 -2.82
N PHE A 172 0.66 2.92 -1.71
CA PHE A 172 1.04 2.07 -0.60
C PHE A 172 -0.20 1.58 0.16
N ASP A 173 -0.02 0.53 0.93
CA ASP A 173 -1.00 -0.05 1.84
C ASP A 173 -0.38 -0.34 3.21
N GLU A 174 -0.74 0.44 4.20
CA GLU A 174 -0.26 0.27 5.58
C GLU A 174 -0.79 -1.02 6.21
N LYS A 175 -2.00 -1.45 5.81
CA LYS A 175 -2.67 -2.64 6.36
C LYS A 175 -2.01 -3.97 5.97
N THR A 176 -1.21 -3.97 4.90
CA THR A 176 -0.45 -5.14 4.42
C THR A 176 1.04 -4.92 4.39
N ASP A 177 1.50 -3.69 4.72
CA ASP A 177 2.89 -3.26 4.65
C ASP A 177 3.50 -3.36 3.24
N ILE A 178 2.73 -3.08 2.19
CA ILE A 178 3.20 -3.06 0.80
C ILE A 178 3.25 -1.63 0.26
N ALA A 179 4.29 -1.32 -0.49
CA ALA A 179 4.39 -0.10 -1.30
C ALA A 179 4.83 -0.43 -2.72
N VAL A 180 4.35 0.37 -3.66
CA VAL A 180 4.65 0.28 -5.09
C VAL A 180 5.38 1.54 -5.51
N LEU A 181 6.56 1.36 -6.08
CA LEU A 181 7.37 2.43 -6.63
C LEU A 181 7.45 2.30 -8.14
N LYS A 182 7.74 3.41 -8.82
CA LYS A 182 8.00 3.47 -10.25
C LYS A 182 9.31 4.22 -10.51
N VAL A 183 10.16 3.62 -11.32
CA VAL A 183 11.36 4.28 -11.86
C VAL A 183 11.19 4.44 -13.37
N GLU A 184 11.72 5.54 -13.91
CA GLU A 184 11.71 5.81 -15.35
C GLU A 184 12.96 5.18 -15.99
N ALA A 185 12.83 3.90 -16.36
CA ALA A 185 13.86 3.15 -17.06
C ALA A 185 13.21 1.98 -17.80
N GLU A 186 13.83 1.54 -18.88
CA GLU A 186 13.38 0.44 -19.73
C GLU A 186 14.36 -0.73 -19.65
N ASP A 187 13.91 -1.90 -20.11
CA ASP A 187 14.72 -3.13 -20.18
C ASP A 187 15.35 -3.53 -18.84
N LEU A 188 14.62 -3.30 -17.75
CA LEU A 188 15.06 -3.68 -16.42
C LEU A 188 14.92 -5.18 -16.18
N PRO A 189 15.89 -5.81 -15.48
CA PRO A 189 15.70 -7.16 -14.99
C PRO A 189 14.55 -7.19 -13.98
N TYR A 190 13.65 -8.15 -14.10
CA TYR A 190 12.49 -8.27 -13.20
C TYR A 190 12.29 -9.70 -12.73
N ALA A 191 11.66 -9.86 -11.56
CA ALA A 191 11.36 -11.15 -10.96
C ALA A 191 10.05 -11.71 -11.50
N ASN A 192 10.06 -13.00 -11.90
CA ASN A 192 8.83 -13.72 -12.23
C ASN A 192 8.09 -14.09 -10.95
N MET A 193 6.79 -13.77 -10.85
CA MET A 193 5.94 -14.05 -9.71
C MET A 193 5.33 -15.44 -9.80
N ALA A 194 5.44 -16.27 -8.74
CA ALA A 194 4.74 -17.55 -8.64
C ALA A 194 3.39 -17.40 -7.93
N ASP A 195 2.53 -18.42 -8.04
CA ASP A 195 1.31 -18.46 -7.26
C ASP A 195 1.60 -18.89 -5.81
N SER A 196 1.58 -17.94 -4.89
CA SER A 196 1.87 -18.16 -3.47
C SER A 196 0.79 -18.98 -2.72
N ASP A 197 -0.39 -19.26 -3.32
CA ASP A 197 -1.40 -20.12 -2.72
C ASP A 197 -1.00 -21.61 -2.77
N ASN A 198 -0.09 -21.97 -3.68
CA ASN A 198 0.38 -23.34 -3.89
C ASN A 198 1.59 -23.73 -3.01
N LEU A 199 2.03 -22.84 -2.10
CA LEU A 199 3.14 -23.10 -1.20
C LEU A 199 2.80 -24.15 -0.15
N MET A 200 3.78 -25.01 0.14
CA MET A 200 3.67 -26.04 1.19
C MET A 200 4.77 -25.88 2.21
N ILE A 201 4.47 -26.23 3.45
CA ILE A 201 5.46 -26.32 4.53
C ILE A 201 6.55 -27.33 4.11
N GLY A 202 7.81 -26.91 4.21
CA GLY A 202 8.97 -27.69 3.77
C GLY A 202 9.48 -27.33 2.38
N ASP A 203 8.78 -26.52 1.58
CA ASP A 203 9.33 -26.02 0.31
C ASP A 203 10.58 -25.18 0.57
N ILE A 204 11.64 -25.43 -0.18
CA ILE A 204 12.91 -24.67 -0.09
C ILE A 204 12.68 -23.25 -0.60
N VAL A 205 13.20 -22.28 0.14
CA VAL A 205 13.11 -20.86 -0.20
C VAL A 205 14.39 -20.11 0.06
N PHE A 206 14.56 -18.98 -0.62
CA PHE A 206 15.68 -18.08 -0.45
C PHE A 206 15.17 -16.66 -0.18
N ALA A 207 15.67 -16.05 0.89
CA ALA A 207 15.44 -14.63 1.14
C ALA A 207 16.63 -13.84 0.54
N ILE A 208 16.28 -12.87 -0.31
CA ILE A 208 17.25 -12.04 -1.03
C ILE A 208 17.00 -10.59 -0.67
N GLY A 209 18.05 -9.87 -0.29
CA GLY A 209 18.02 -8.44 -0.05
C GLY A 209 19.33 -7.79 -0.53
N ASN A 210 19.32 -6.46 -0.57
CA ASN A 210 20.50 -5.65 -0.88
C ASN A 210 20.74 -4.64 0.27
N PRO A 211 21.12 -5.14 1.47
CA PRO A 211 21.31 -4.29 2.64
C PRO A 211 22.45 -3.31 2.42
N MET A 212 22.21 -2.02 2.70
CA MET A 212 23.23 -0.96 2.70
C MET A 212 23.99 -0.74 1.37
N GLY A 213 23.51 -1.31 0.25
CA GLY A 213 24.21 -1.21 -1.03
C GLY A 213 25.61 -1.85 -1.06
N VAL A 214 26.00 -2.59 0.00
CA VAL A 214 27.30 -3.31 0.06
C VAL A 214 27.29 -4.61 -0.73
N GLY A 215 26.18 -4.94 -1.36
CA GLY A 215 25.99 -6.14 -2.17
C GLY A 215 24.83 -6.99 -1.71
N ARG A 216 24.33 -7.80 -2.64
CA ARG A 216 23.19 -8.70 -2.42
C ARG A 216 23.55 -9.80 -1.42
N THR A 217 22.62 -10.07 -0.52
CA THR A 217 22.73 -11.18 0.43
C THR A 217 21.62 -12.17 0.12
N VAL A 218 21.98 -13.45 0.05
CA VAL A 218 21.06 -14.57 -0.16
C VAL A 218 21.17 -15.49 1.06
N THR A 219 20.01 -15.79 1.68
CA THR A 219 19.93 -16.79 2.74
C THR A 219 18.94 -17.87 2.34
N MET A 220 19.17 -19.11 2.78
CA MET A 220 18.36 -20.28 2.44
C MET A 220 17.61 -20.78 3.68
N GLY A 221 16.40 -21.25 3.47
CA GLY A 221 15.56 -21.90 4.46
C GLY A 221 14.40 -22.64 3.81
N ILE A 222 13.34 -22.84 4.56
CA ILE A 222 12.10 -23.48 4.11
C ILE A 222 10.88 -22.62 4.45
N ILE A 223 9.75 -22.93 3.84
CA ILE A 223 8.45 -22.48 4.33
C ILE A 223 8.17 -23.19 5.67
N SER A 224 8.16 -22.44 6.75
CA SER A 224 7.88 -22.97 8.10
C SER A 224 6.38 -22.98 8.41
N ALA A 225 5.64 -22.01 7.87
CA ALA A 225 4.18 -21.94 7.95
C ALA A 225 3.62 -20.98 6.88
N THR A 226 2.33 -21.09 6.60
CA THR A 226 1.58 -20.16 5.74
C THR A 226 0.46 -19.50 6.53
N SER A 227 -0.04 -18.35 6.03
CA SER A 227 -1.20 -17.63 6.62
C SER A 227 -1.00 -17.26 8.09
N ARG A 228 0.23 -16.86 8.48
CA ARG A 228 0.53 -16.40 9.85
C ARG A 228 0.02 -15.00 10.10
N ARG A 229 -0.64 -14.83 11.25
CA ARG A 229 -0.97 -13.54 11.84
C ARG A 229 -0.17 -13.40 13.13
N ILE A 230 0.55 -12.31 13.28
CA ILE A 230 1.45 -12.05 14.42
C ILE A 230 1.18 -10.70 15.10
N GLY A 231 0.23 -9.91 14.57
CA GLY A 231 -0.26 -8.66 15.16
C GLY A 231 0.70 -7.48 15.06
N ILE A 232 1.71 -7.53 14.19
CA ILE A 232 2.69 -6.43 14.05
C ILE A 232 2.15 -5.22 13.30
N LEU A 233 1.14 -5.42 12.43
CA LEU A 233 0.50 -4.35 11.66
C LEU A 233 -0.76 -3.81 12.34
N GLY A 234 -1.07 -4.29 13.56
CA GLY A 234 -2.25 -3.90 14.33
C GLY A 234 -3.51 -4.72 14.02
N ASP A 235 -4.57 -4.52 14.84
CA ASP A 235 -5.77 -5.35 14.81
C ASP A 235 -6.58 -5.26 13.51
N ASN A 236 -6.55 -4.12 12.83
CA ASN A 236 -7.28 -3.88 11.59
C ASN A 236 -6.47 -4.20 10.32
N SER A 237 -5.35 -4.89 10.46
CA SER A 237 -4.48 -5.26 9.36
C SER A 237 -4.96 -6.51 8.60
N TYR A 238 -4.39 -6.70 7.41
CA TYR A 238 -4.61 -7.88 6.58
C TYR A 238 -3.35 -8.77 6.59
N GLU A 239 -2.95 -9.18 7.80
CA GLU A 239 -1.82 -10.08 7.96
C GLU A 239 -2.14 -11.50 7.48
N SER A 240 -1.32 -12.01 6.59
CA SER A 240 -1.31 -13.41 6.14
C SER A 240 0.09 -13.76 5.69
N PHE A 241 1.05 -13.75 6.62
CA PHE A 241 2.45 -13.92 6.27
C PHE A 241 2.83 -15.37 5.94
N ILE A 242 3.78 -15.50 5.02
CA ILE A 242 4.62 -16.69 4.87
C ILE A 242 5.66 -16.62 5.98
N GLN A 243 5.76 -17.67 6.80
CA GLN A 243 6.83 -17.82 7.78
C GLN A 243 7.96 -18.66 7.17
N THR A 244 9.20 -18.24 7.39
CA THR A 244 10.41 -18.96 6.96
C THR A 244 11.51 -18.88 8.01
N ASP A 245 12.41 -19.88 8.03
CA ASP A 245 13.65 -19.88 8.79
C ASP A 245 14.85 -19.37 7.99
N ALA A 246 14.67 -19.05 6.69
CA ALA A 246 15.66 -18.27 5.94
C ALA A 246 15.94 -16.96 6.70
N ALA A 247 17.22 -16.64 6.92
CA ALA A 247 17.59 -15.52 7.76
C ALA A 247 17.16 -14.18 7.11
N ILE A 248 16.19 -13.50 7.72
CA ILE A 248 15.80 -12.13 7.40
C ILE A 248 16.40 -11.23 8.46
N ASN A 249 17.11 -10.19 8.05
CA ASN A 249 17.72 -9.20 8.92
C ASN A 249 17.45 -7.79 8.39
N MET A 250 17.86 -6.77 9.15
CA MET A 250 17.75 -5.37 8.73
C MET A 250 18.40 -5.16 7.36
N GLY A 251 17.67 -4.53 6.44
CA GLY A 251 18.05 -4.31 5.05
C GLY A 251 17.46 -5.33 4.06
N ASN A 252 17.03 -6.54 4.51
CA ASN A 252 16.30 -7.46 3.64
C ASN A 252 14.81 -7.09 3.49
N SER A 253 14.26 -6.23 4.35
CA SER A 253 12.88 -5.74 4.26
C SER A 253 12.63 -5.10 2.90
N GLY A 254 11.52 -5.46 2.25
CA GLY A 254 11.18 -5.07 0.88
C GLY A 254 11.85 -5.92 -0.20
N GLY A 255 12.81 -6.79 0.15
CA GLY A 255 13.47 -7.73 -0.75
C GLY A 255 12.62 -8.96 -1.06
N ALA A 256 13.17 -9.87 -1.86
CA ALA A 256 12.47 -11.04 -2.37
C ALA A 256 12.54 -12.23 -1.40
N LEU A 257 11.43 -12.94 -1.22
CA LEU A 257 11.41 -14.35 -0.87
C LEU A 257 11.11 -15.12 -2.15
N VAL A 258 11.99 -16.05 -2.54
CA VAL A 258 11.85 -16.80 -3.79
C VAL A 258 11.86 -18.32 -3.53
N ASP A 259 11.24 -19.08 -4.44
CA ASP A 259 11.25 -20.55 -4.39
C ASP A 259 12.53 -21.14 -4.98
N ALA A 260 12.63 -22.47 -4.98
CA ALA A 260 13.78 -23.22 -5.52
C ALA A 260 13.95 -23.06 -7.05
N MET A 261 12.97 -22.50 -7.76
CA MET A 261 13.04 -22.16 -9.18
C MET A 261 13.46 -20.70 -9.42
N GLY A 262 13.70 -19.90 -8.35
CA GLY A 262 14.04 -18.49 -8.43
C GLY A 262 12.86 -17.56 -8.68
N ARG A 263 11.61 -18.04 -8.51
CA ARG A 263 10.40 -17.23 -8.69
C ARG A 263 10.02 -16.53 -7.40
N LEU A 264 9.56 -15.31 -7.51
CA LEU A 264 9.09 -14.50 -6.38
C LEU A 264 7.81 -15.10 -5.78
N ILE A 265 7.84 -15.44 -4.48
CA ILE A 265 6.72 -15.96 -3.72
C ILE A 265 6.27 -15.03 -2.59
N GLY A 266 7.11 -14.06 -2.22
CA GLY A 266 6.78 -13.09 -1.17
C GLY A 266 7.74 -11.91 -1.11
N ILE A 267 7.33 -10.87 -0.38
CA ILE A 267 8.14 -9.70 -0.06
C ILE A 267 8.54 -9.79 1.41
N ASN A 268 9.85 -9.88 1.67
CA ASN A 268 10.39 -9.95 3.04
C ASN A 268 9.97 -8.72 3.83
N THR A 269 9.41 -8.87 5.04
CA THR A 269 8.88 -7.73 5.78
C THR A 269 9.39 -7.63 7.22
N ALA A 270 9.31 -8.68 8.00
CA ALA A 270 9.55 -8.61 9.43
C ALA A 270 10.25 -9.84 9.98
N ILE A 271 10.81 -9.69 11.18
CA ILE A 271 11.27 -10.78 12.03
C ILE A 271 10.62 -10.65 13.42
N VAL A 272 10.36 -11.77 14.08
CA VAL A 272 10.15 -11.79 15.52
C VAL A 272 11.53 -11.94 16.17
N SER A 273 12.01 -10.89 16.82
CA SER A 273 13.35 -10.92 17.45
C SER A 273 13.43 -9.92 18.60
N GLN A 274 13.99 -10.37 19.72
CA GLN A 274 14.31 -9.48 20.86
C GLN A 274 15.65 -8.78 20.71
N SER A 275 16.55 -9.36 19.92
CA SER A 275 17.91 -8.84 19.72
C SER A 275 18.08 -8.01 18.42
N GLY A 276 17.05 -7.95 17.58
CA GLY A 276 17.08 -7.29 16.26
C GLY A 276 17.71 -8.13 15.15
N GLY A 277 18.29 -9.33 15.46
CA GLY A 277 18.81 -10.28 14.48
C GLY A 277 17.88 -11.49 14.29
N SER A 278 18.02 -12.19 13.17
CA SER A 278 17.25 -13.40 12.89
C SER A 278 17.48 -14.50 13.92
N ILE A 279 16.41 -15.09 14.40
CA ILE A 279 16.40 -16.28 15.27
C ILE A 279 15.74 -17.47 14.58
N GLY A 280 15.63 -17.47 13.24
CA GLY A 280 14.95 -18.50 12.46
C GLY A 280 13.43 -18.31 12.37
N ILE A 281 12.93 -17.09 12.65
CA ILE A 281 11.51 -16.73 12.52
C ILE A 281 11.42 -15.44 11.70
N GLY A 282 11.34 -15.60 10.39
CA GLY A 282 11.14 -14.53 9.43
C GLY A 282 9.76 -14.58 8.78
N PHE A 283 9.30 -13.44 8.29
CA PHE A 283 7.98 -13.27 7.67
C PHE A 283 8.08 -12.53 6.35
N ALA A 284 7.27 -12.97 5.38
CA ALA A 284 7.12 -12.30 4.10
C ALA A 284 5.64 -12.15 3.74
N VAL A 285 5.28 -11.04 3.10
CA VAL A 285 3.94 -10.84 2.51
C VAL A 285 3.83 -11.70 1.25
N PRO A 286 2.80 -12.56 1.09
CA PRO A 286 2.63 -13.38 -0.10
C PRO A 286 2.57 -12.54 -1.38
N VAL A 287 3.26 -12.98 -2.43
CA VAL A 287 3.34 -12.20 -3.68
C VAL A 287 1.99 -12.02 -4.36
N LYS A 288 1.06 -12.99 -4.24
CA LYS A 288 -0.29 -12.86 -4.78
C LYS A 288 -1.05 -11.70 -4.14
N LEU A 289 -0.91 -11.52 -2.81
CA LEU A 289 -1.46 -10.37 -2.10
C LEU A 289 -0.77 -9.07 -2.54
N ALA A 290 0.57 -9.04 -2.58
CA ALA A 290 1.32 -7.87 -3.02
C ALA A 290 0.97 -7.45 -4.46
N ARG A 291 0.81 -8.44 -5.37
CA ARG A 291 0.38 -8.21 -6.75
C ARG A 291 -1.03 -7.63 -6.83
N SER A 292 -2.01 -8.14 -6.08
CA SER A 292 -3.38 -7.61 -6.10
C SER A 292 -3.43 -6.14 -5.64
N ILE A 293 -2.63 -5.79 -4.63
CA ILE A 293 -2.48 -4.42 -4.15
C ILE A 293 -1.83 -3.54 -5.22
N MET A 294 -0.74 -4.01 -5.83
CA MET A 294 -0.04 -3.28 -6.88
C MET A 294 -0.95 -2.97 -8.07
N VAL A 295 -1.70 -3.97 -8.54
CA VAL A 295 -2.67 -3.80 -9.64
C VAL A 295 -3.70 -2.73 -9.27
N SER A 296 -4.33 -2.83 -8.10
CA SER A 296 -5.32 -1.84 -7.65
C SER A 296 -4.74 -0.42 -7.56
N LEU A 297 -3.49 -0.27 -7.09
CA LEU A 297 -2.85 1.04 -7.00
C LEU A 297 -2.51 1.62 -8.37
N ILE A 298 -2.13 0.77 -9.34
CA ILE A 298 -1.80 1.21 -10.71
C ILE A 298 -3.08 1.60 -11.48
N THR A 299 -4.15 0.77 -11.39
CA THR A 299 -5.38 0.96 -12.19
C THR A 299 -6.30 2.00 -11.58
N ASP A 300 -6.55 1.92 -10.28
CA ASP A 300 -7.58 2.72 -9.59
C ASP A 300 -6.98 3.86 -8.75
N GLY A 301 -5.65 3.90 -8.58
CA GLY A 301 -4.97 4.86 -7.70
C GLY A 301 -5.28 4.63 -6.21
N GLN A 302 -6.07 3.63 -5.86
CA GLN A 302 -6.49 3.30 -4.50
C GLN A 302 -6.80 1.81 -4.37
N ILE A 303 -6.73 1.31 -3.13
CA ILE A 303 -7.05 -0.09 -2.85
C ILE A 303 -8.54 -0.19 -2.53
N ARG A 304 -9.26 -0.93 -3.35
CA ARG A 304 -10.68 -1.22 -3.14
C ARG A 304 -10.85 -2.66 -2.66
N ARG A 305 -11.45 -2.82 -1.47
CA ARG A 305 -11.65 -4.12 -0.83
C ARG A 305 -13.12 -4.47 -0.76
N GLY A 306 -13.43 -5.73 -1.11
CA GLY A 306 -14.75 -6.28 -0.90
C GLY A 306 -15.08 -6.39 0.59
N MET A 307 -16.36 -6.24 0.93
CA MET A 307 -16.89 -6.31 2.29
C MET A 307 -18.19 -7.10 2.32
N LEU A 308 -18.32 -8.02 3.30
CA LEU A 308 -19.56 -8.74 3.59
C LEU A 308 -20.48 -7.99 4.55
N GLY A 309 -19.91 -7.24 5.49
CA GLY A 309 -20.66 -6.54 6.54
C GLY A 309 -21.09 -7.49 7.69
N VAL A 310 -20.16 -8.33 8.15
CA VAL A 310 -20.32 -9.22 9.31
C VAL A 310 -19.30 -8.89 10.39
N LEU A 311 -19.68 -9.05 11.67
CA LEU A 311 -18.75 -9.24 12.76
C LEU A 311 -18.57 -10.75 12.94
N ILE A 312 -17.32 -11.18 13.11
CA ILE A 312 -16.93 -12.59 13.10
C ILE A 312 -15.91 -12.87 14.19
N ASP A 313 -15.97 -14.07 14.75
CA ASP A 313 -15.00 -14.59 15.69
C ASP A 313 -14.45 -15.95 15.23
N ASP A 314 -13.33 -16.35 15.82
CA ASP A 314 -12.75 -17.67 15.61
C ASP A 314 -13.61 -18.76 16.27
N LEU A 315 -13.68 -19.90 15.63
CA LEU A 315 -14.39 -21.06 16.14
C LEU A 315 -13.46 -21.84 17.07
N SER A 316 -13.63 -21.69 18.40
CA SER A 316 -12.90 -22.52 19.37
C SER A 316 -13.33 -24.00 19.29
N PRO A 317 -12.48 -24.95 19.73
CA PRO A 317 -12.86 -26.36 19.73
C PRO A 317 -14.17 -26.62 20.48
N ASP A 318 -14.35 -26.03 21.67
CA ASP A 318 -15.57 -26.20 22.47
C ASP A 318 -16.81 -25.62 21.79
N LEU A 319 -16.61 -24.47 21.10
CA LEU A 319 -17.68 -23.84 20.34
C LEU A 319 -18.05 -24.68 19.09
N ALA A 320 -17.06 -25.27 18.41
CA ALA A 320 -17.28 -26.17 17.29
C ALA A 320 -18.11 -27.40 17.70
N GLU A 321 -17.74 -28.02 18.82
CA GLU A 321 -18.50 -29.16 19.41
C GLU A 321 -19.95 -28.76 19.73
N SER A 322 -20.16 -27.58 20.31
CA SER A 322 -21.50 -27.07 20.62
C SER A 322 -22.39 -26.85 19.39
N PHE A 323 -21.79 -26.57 18.23
CA PHE A 323 -22.47 -26.46 16.94
C PHE A 323 -22.56 -27.80 16.18
N GLY A 324 -22.07 -28.91 16.78
CA GLY A 324 -22.08 -30.24 16.17
C GLY A 324 -21.13 -30.37 14.98
N MET A 325 -20.02 -29.65 15.00
CA MET A 325 -19.01 -29.69 13.94
C MET A 325 -17.83 -30.61 14.32
N ASP A 326 -17.35 -31.41 13.37
CA ASP A 326 -16.18 -32.28 13.52
C ASP A 326 -14.83 -31.52 13.50
N SER A 327 -14.85 -30.24 13.18
CA SER A 327 -13.67 -29.41 12.98
C SER A 327 -13.94 -27.98 13.44
N ASN A 328 -12.92 -27.34 14.00
CA ASN A 328 -12.96 -25.92 14.37
C ASN A 328 -12.57 -24.97 13.22
N GLN A 329 -12.61 -25.43 11.96
CA GLN A 329 -12.39 -24.58 10.79
C GLN A 329 -13.66 -23.80 10.46
N GLY A 330 -13.47 -22.50 10.11
CA GLY A 330 -14.53 -21.57 9.79
C GLY A 330 -14.48 -20.31 10.66
N ALA A 331 -15.41 -19.42 10.39
CA ALA A 331 -15.61 -18.19 11.17
C ALA A 331 -17.08 -18.10 11.61
N VAL A 332 -17.32 -17.92 12.91
CA VAL A 332 -18.68 -17.76 13.42
C VAL A 332 -19.12 -16.32 13.26
N VAL A 333 -20.31 -16.12 12.70
CA VAL A 333 -20.95 -14.80 12.58
C VAL A 333 -21.56 -14.42 13.92
N THR A 334 -21.05 -13.38 14.55
CA THR A 334 -21.62 -12.82 15.78
C THR A 334 -22.69 -11.78 15.49
N GLN A 335 -22.54 -11.06 14.36
CA GLN A 335 -23.54 -10.09 13.87
C GLN A 335 -23.45 -9.95 12.36
N ALA A 336 -24.59 -9.92 11.68
CA ALA A 336 -24.71 -9.39 10.32
C ALA A 336 -25.24 -7.96 10.42
N GLN A 337 -24.47 -7.00 9.89
CA GLN A 337 -24.81 -5.58 9.98
C GLN A 337 -25.96 -5.23 9.03
N ASP A 338 -26.96 -4.50 9.53
CA ASP A 338 -28.14 -4.12 8.77
C ASP A 338 -27.78 -3.36 7.49
N ASN A 339 -28.54 -3.62 6.41
CA ASN A 339 -28.37 -3.01 5.10
C ASN A 339 -27.05 -3.32 4.37
N LEU A 340 -26.18 -4.15 4.94
CA LEU A 340 -24.94 -4.62 4.29
C LEU A 340 -25.15 -5.97 3.57
N PRO A 341 -24.21 -6.37 2.68
CA PRO A 341 -24.36 -7.54 1.81
C PRO A 341 -24.79 -8.82 2.52
N ALA A 342 -24.15 -9.14 3.65
CA ALA A 342 -24.45 -10.36 4.40
C ALA A 342 -25.89 -10.40 4.90
N ALA A 343 -26.39 -9.34 5.53
CA ALA A 343 -27.76 -9.24 6.00
C ALA A 343 -28.76 -9.31 4.84
N LYS A 344 -28.48 -8.64 3.71
CA LYS A 344 -29.30 -8.67 2.49
C LYS A 344 -29.37 -10.08 1.89
N ALA A 345 -28.29 -10.86 1.97
CA ALA A 345 -28.22 -12.24 1.52
C ALA A 345 -28.83 -13.24 2.52
N GLY A 346 -29.24 -12.81 3.71
CA GLY A 346 -29.86 -13.63 4.73
C GLY A 346 -28.86 -14.41 5.60
N ILE A 347 -27.62 -13.94 5.72
CA ILE A 347 -26.66 -14.43 6.72
C ILE A 347 -27.10 -13.93 8.09
N LEU A 348 -27.08 -14.81 9.09
CA LEU A 348 -27.59 -14.56 10.43
C LEU A 348 -26.51 -14.77 11.49
N PRO A 349 -26.67 -14.21 12.70
CA PRO A 349 -25.86 -14.58 13.85
C PRO A 349 -25.91 -16.10 14.10
N SER A 350 -24.80 -16.68 14.54
CA SER A 350 -24.57 -18.13 14.73
C SER A 350 -24.39 -18.95 13.44
N ASP A 351 -24.38 -18.34 12.26
CA ASP A 351 -23.89 -19.01 11.05
C ASP A 351 -22.38 -19.20 11.13
N ILE A 352 -21.88 -20.32 10.62
CA ILE A 352 -20.45 -20.60 10.55
C ILE A 352 -20.04 -20.59 9.07
N ILE A 353 -19.31 -19.57 8.65
CA ILE A 353 -18.83 -19.47 7.26
C ILE A 353 -17.63 -20.39 7.10
N ILE A 354 -17.74 -21.37 6.20
CA ILE A 354 -16.73 -22.41 5.96
C ILE A 354 -16.07 -22.31 4.59
N LYS A 355 -16.67 -21.56 3.63
CA LYS A 355 -16.11 -21.34 2.30
C LYS A 355 -16.55 -20.01 1.69
N ILE A 356 -15.67 -19.41 0.90
CA ILE A 356 -15.99 -18.36 -0.07
C ILE A 356 -15.58 -18.86 -1.46
N ASN A 357 -16.53 -19.04 -2.35
CA ASN A 357 -16.33 -19.75 -3.63
C ASN A 357 -15.66 -21.13 -3.37
N ASN A 358 -14.49 -21.36 -3.97
CA ASN A 358 -13.73 -22.60 -3.79
C ASN A 358 -12.71 -22.55 -2.62
N HIS A 359 -12.53 -21.39 -1.98
CA HIS A 359 -11.56 -21.21 -0.89
C HIS A 359 -12.18 -21.64 0.45
N ARG A 360 -11.57 -22.62 1.14
CA ARG A 360 -11.99 -23.06 2.49
C ARG A 360 -11.50 -22.04 3.52
N ILE A 361 -12.40 -21.62 4.39
CA ILE A 361 -12.11 -20.68 5.47
C ILE A 361 -11.59 -21.44 6.69
N LYS A 362 -10.40 -21.07 7.15
CA LYS A 362 -9.74 -21.67 8.31
C LYS A 362 -10.17 -21.01 9.62
N ASN A 363 -10.34 -19.69 9.63
CA ASN A 363 -10.65 -18.85 10.78
C ASN A 363 -11.19 -17.48 10.37
N ALA A 364 -11.52 -16.61 11.31
CA ALA A 364 -12.04 -15.26 11.06
C ALA A 364 -11.06 -14.37 10.28
N ALA A 365 -9.75 -14.48 10.55
CA ALA A 365 -8.74 -13.70 9.83
C ALA A 365 -8.65 -14.11 8.36
N ASP A 366 -8.71 -15.42 8.08
CA ASP A 366 -8.72 -15.97 6.71
C ASP A 366 -9.97 -15.52 5.93
N LEU A 367 -11.15 -15.52 6.58
CA LEU A 367 -12.38 -14.99 5.98
C LEU A 367 -12.24 -13.50 5.63
N ARG A 368 -11.74 -12.69 6.56
CA ARG A 368 -11.53 -11.24 6.34
C ARG A 368 -10.61 -10.99 5.15
N LEU A 369 -9.47 -11.68 5.11
CA LEU A 369 -8.50 -11.56 4.03
C LEU A 369 -9.08 -12.02 2.69
N THR A 370 -9.73 -13.19 2.67
CA THR A 370 -10.32 -13.76 1.44
C THR A 370 -11.34 -12.81 0.83
N VAL A 371 -12.24 -12.25 1.64
CA VAL A 371 -13.25 -11.29 1.19
C VAL A 371 -12.60 -10.00 0.66
N ALA A 372 -11.56 -9.49 1.36
CA ALA A 372 -10.88 -8.26 0.98
C ALA A 372 -10.07 -8.36 -0.34
N GLN A 373 -9.78 -9.57 -0.82
CA GLN A 373 -9.10 -9.80 -2.10
C GLN A 373 -10.04 -9.67 -3.30
N TYR A 374 -11.35 -9.75 -3.10
CA TYR A 374 -12.32 -9.52 -4.16
C TYR A 374 -12.59 -8.04 -4.33
N THR A 375 -12.79 -7.61 -5.58
CA THR A 375 -13.22 -6.24 -5.88
C THR A 375 -14.68 -6.02 -5.43
N PRO A 376 -15.04 -4.82 -4.96
CA PRO A 376 -16.43 -4.47 -4.71
C PRO A 376 -17.32 -4.72 -5.92
N GLY A 377 -18.56 -5.15 -5.69
CA GLY A 377 -19.51 -5.54 -6.73
C GLY A 377 -19.38 -6.99 -7.23
N THR A 378 -18.31 -7.71 -6.81
CA THR A 378 -18.18 -9.13 -7.14
C THR A 378 -19.21 -9.96 -6.37
N GLU A 379 -19.94 -10.83 -7.07
CA GLU A 379 -20.77 -11.86 -6.47
C GLU A 379 -19.91 -13.05 -6.06
N VAL A 380 -19.99 -13.45 -4.78
CA VAL A 380 -19.30 -14.62 -4.21
C VAL A 380 -20.32 -15.60 -3.65
N GLN A 381 -20.00 -16.90 -3.73
CA GLN A 381 -20.81 -17.95 -3.11
C GLN A 381 -20.28 -18.16 -1.68
N VAL A 382 -21.08 -17.78 -0.68
CA VAL A 382 -20.78 -18.00 0.72
C VAL A 382 -21.39 -19.33 1.15
N THR A 383 -20.53 -20.33 1.45
CA THR A 383 -20.96 -21.58 2.04
C THR A 383 -20.87 -21.47 3.56
N LEU A 384 -21.98 -21.72 4.24
CA LEU A 384 -22.06 -21.63 5.70
C LEU A 384 -22.80 -22.83 6.29
N ILE A 385 -22.62 -23.08 7.57
CA ILE A 385 -23.38 -24.07 8.36
C ILE A 385 -24.36 -23.32 9.25
N ARG A 386 -25.63 -23.69 9.15
CA ARG A 386 -26.75 -23.19 10.00
C ARG A 386 -27.53 -24.37 10.53
N ASN A 387 -27.62 -24.51 11.85
CA ASN A 387 -28.33 -25.62 12.50
C ASN A 387 -27.90 -27.00 11.96
N GLY A 388 -26.59 -27.21 11.81
CA GLY A 388 -26.00 -28.46 11.31
C GLY A 388 -26.21 -28.73 9.79
N LYS A 389 -26.76 -27.78 9.03
CA LYS A 389 -26.99 -27.90 7.58
C LYS A 389 -26.12 -26.93 6.80
N GLU A 390 -25.52 -27.45 5.74
CA GLU A 390 -24.78 -26.63 4.80
C GLU A 390 -25.73 -25.82 3.90
N LEU A 391 -25.50 -24.53 3.79
CA LEU A 391 -26.25 -23.60 2.93
C LEU A 391 -25.23 -22.83 2.06
N ILE A 392 -25.63 -22.52 0.84
CA ILE A 392 -24.85 -21.70 -0.09
C ILE A 392 -25.68 -20.46 -0.42
N LEU A 393 -25.12 -19.28 -0.14
CA LEU A 393 -25.79 -18.01 -0.38
C LEU A 393 -24.95 -17.16 -1.33
N PRO A 394 -25.53 -16.65 -2.45
CA PRO A 394 -24.86 -15.67 -3.28
C PRO A 394 -24.85 -14.32 -2.57
N VAL A 395 -23.69 -13.67 -2.53
CA VAL A 395 -23.51 -12.36 -1.89
C VAL A 395 -22.73 -11.44 -2.80
N VAL A 396 -23.29 -10.27 -3.14
CA VAL A 396 -22.58 -9.22 -3.86
C VAL A 396 -21.85 -8.36 -2.85
N LEU A 397 -20.51 -8.32 -2.93
CA LEU A 397 -19.68 -7.60 -1.98
C LEU A 397 -19.82 -6.09 -2.11
N ALA A 398 -19.91 -5.38 -0.97
CA ALA A 398 -19.82 -3.93 -0.93
C ALA A 398 -18.36 -3.46 -0.98
N ASP A 399 -18.15 -2.17 -1.21
CA ASP A 399 -16.85 -1.54 -1.03
C ASP A 399 -16.62 -1.27 0.48
N GLN A 400 -15.48 -1.71 1.01
CA GLN A 400 -15.14 -1.45 2.40
C GLN A 400 -15.06 0.06 2.70
N ASN A 401 -14.67 0.88 1.71
CA ASN A 401 -14.56 2.33 1.84
C ASN A 401 -15.90 3.05 1.60
N ASP A 402 -16.86 2.38 0.93
CA ASP A 402 -18.24 2.85 0.71
C ASP A 402 -19.23 1.70 0.89
N PRO A 403 -19.45 1.23 2.13
CA PRO A 403 -20.25 0.01 2.38
C PRO A 403 -21.71 0.14 1.95
N PHE A 404 -22.23 1.33 1.83
CA PHE A 404 -23.63 1.59 1.50
C PHE A 404 -23.86 1.98 0.04
N GLY A 405 -22.79 2.06 -0.77
CA GLY A 405 -22.90 2.38 -2.20
C GLY A 405 -23.43 3.80 -2.46
N THR A 406 -23.11 4.71 -1.58
CA THR A 406 -23.56 6.11 -1.67
C THR A 406 -22.91 6.85 -2.84
N GLY A 407 -21.97 6.20 -3.57
CA GLY A 407 -21.20 6.79 -4.66
C GLY A 407 -20.15 7.78 -4.18
N VAL A 408 -20.09 7.97 -2.87
CA VAL A 408 -19.05 8.73 -2.20
C VAL A 408 -17.92 7.76 -1.95
N THR A 409 -16.96 7.70 -2.86
CA THR A 409 -15.60 7.30 -2.51
C THR A 409 -15.19 8.26 -1.40
N THR A 410 -15.34 7.82 -0.16
CA THR A 410 -15.08 8.66 0.99
C THR A 410 -13.59 8.79 1.22
N ILE A 411 -12.91 9.50 0.34
CA ILE A 411 -11.95 10.44 0.85
C ILE A 411 -12.83 11.56 1.37
N ASN A 412 -13.19 11.55 2.65
CA ASN A 412 -13.94 12.60 3.33
C ASN A 412 -13.03 13.83 3.50
N GLU A 413 -12.29 14.16 2.44
CA GLU A 413 -11.48 15.34 2.34
C GLU A 413 -12.39 16.51 1.97
N ILE A 414 -12.64 17.36 2.93
CA ILE A 414 -13.22 18.69 2.67
C ILE A 414 -12.13 19.70 2.32
N PHE A 415 -10.89 19.42 2.75
CA PHE A 415 -9.69 20.19 2.44
C PHE A 415 -8.59 19.27 1.98
N GLU A 416 -7.69 19.72 1.13
CA GLU A 416 -6.56 18.93 0.62
C GLU A 416 -5.76 18.28 1.77
N GLY A 417 -5.77 16.94 1.80
CA GLY A 417 -5.07 16.14 2.80
C GLY A 417 -5.67 16.15 4.20
N VAL A 418 -6.94 16.58 4.39
CA VAL A 418 -7.66 16.54 5.68
C VAL A 418 -8.84 15.61 5.58
N VAL A 419 -8.76 14.45 6.23
CA VAL A 419 -9.84 13.46 6.28
C VAL A 419 -10.77 13.78 7.42
N THR A 420 -12.08 13.82 7.13
CA THR A 420 -13.12 14.08 8.13
C THR A 420 -14.18 12.99 8.12
N GLN A 421 -14.82 12.75 9.25
CA GLN A 421 -15.92 11.79 9.40
C GLN A 421 -17.03 12.40 10.25
N ILE A 422 -18.27 11.98 10.01
CA ILE A 422 -19.39 12.36 10.89
C ILE A 422 -19.14 11.74 12.27
N ALA A 423 -19.36 12.52 13.35
CA ALA A 423 -19.17 12.08 14.73
C ALA A 423 -20.05 10.87 15.05
N ASN A 424 -19.50 9.66 14.98
CA ASN A 424 -20.09 8.39 15.40
C ASN A 424 -19.75 8.05 16.85
N LYS A 425 -20.28 6.96 17.39
CA LYS A 425 -20.11 6.56 18.80
C LYS A 425 -18.64 6.31 19.14
N GLU A 426 -17.88 5.66 18.23
CA GLU A 426 -16.47 5.33 18.41
C GLU A 426 -15.61 6.60 18.44
N LEU A 427 -15.79 7.51 17.47
CA LEU A 427 -15.07 8.78 17.42
C LEU A 427 -15.40 9.68 18.61
N ARG A 428 -16.66 9.65 19.11
CA ARG A 428 -17.05 10.38 20.31
C ARG A 428 -16.27 9.89 21.53
N GLN A 429 -16.12 8.57 21.69
CA GLN A 429 -15.36 7.97 22.78
C GLN A 429 -13.86 8.25 22.62
N GLN A 430 -13.31 8.07 21.41
CA GLN A 430 -11.89 8.26 21.12
C GLN A 430 -11.41 9.69 21.37
N TYR A 431 -12.23 10.69 21.00
CA TYR A 431 -11.85 12.11 21.06
C TYR A 431 -12.61 12.90 22.14
N GLU A 432 -13.29 12.19 23.06
CA GLU A 432 -14.05 12.80 24.16
C GLU A 432 -15.07 13.85 23.70
N ILE A 433 -15.82 13.55 22.61
CA ILE A 433 -16.80 14.44 22.02
C ILE A 433 -18.15 14.24 22.71
N PRO A 434 -18.76 15.27 23.33
CA PRO A 434 -20.08 15.19 23.94
C PRO A 434 -21.16 14.74 22.94
N ASP A 435 -22.16 13.96 23.40
CA ASP A 435 -23.26 13.47 22.55
C ASP A 435 -24.10 14.59 21.91
N THR A 436 -24.12 15.78 22.53
CA THR A 436 -24.85 16.96 22.05
C THR A 436 -24.14 17.67 20.88
N ILE A 437 -22.89 17.31 20.57
CA ILE A 437 -22.11 17.99 19.52
C ILE A 437 -22.24 17.20 18.21
N ASN A 438 -22.82 17.86 17.21
CA ASN A 438 -22.90 17.32 15.84
C ASN A 438 -21.97 18.10 14.91
N GLY A 439 -21.19 17.40 14.09
CA GLY A 439 -20.25 18.00 13.15
C GLY A 439 -19.32 16.98 12.54
N LEU A 440 -18.35 17.45 11.77
CA LEU A 440 -17.37 16.63 11.11
C LEU A 440 -16.07 16.56 11.94
N VAL A 441 -15.71 15.37 12.38
CA VAL A 441 -14.48 15.09 13.13
C VAL A 441 -13.34 14.97 12.16
N ILE A 442 -12.26 15.71 12.37
CA ILE A 442 -10.99 15.50 11.65
C ILE A 442 -10.35 14.24 12.23
N THR A 443 -10.23 13.19 11.41
CA THR A 443 -9.67 11.92 11.82
C THR A 443 -8.22 11.76 11.40
N GLU A 444 -7.83 12.37 10.27
CA GLU A 444 -6.47 12.30 9.74
C GLU A 444 -6.10 13.62 9.05
N ILE A 445 -4.84 13.99 9.14
CA ILE A 445 -4.25 15.09 8.37
C ILE A 445 -2.96 14.58 7.74
N ARG A 446 -2.94 14.54 6.41
CA ARG A 446 -1.73 14.14 5.68
C ARG A 446 -0.62 15.16 5.92
N SER A 447 0.61 14.68 6.11
CA SER A 447 1.77 15.54 6.40
C SER A 447 2.04 16.59 5.32
N ALA A 448 1.69 16.30 4.07
CA ALA A 448 1.78 17.24 2.95
C ALA A 448 0.63 18.26 2.90
N SER A 449 -0.39 18.15 3.75
CA SER A 449 -1.52 19.07 3.75
C SER A 449 -1.07 20.48 4.13
N PRO A 450 -1.46 21.51 3.35
CA PRO A 450 -1.16 22.90 3.71
C PRO A 450 -1.82 23.31 5.04
N TYR A 451 -2.80 22.54 5.51
CA TYR A 451 -3.58 22.80 6.72
C TYR A 451 -3.04 22.10 7.97
N ALA A 452 -1.99 21.27 7.86
CA ALA A 452 -1.41 20.51 8.97
C ALA A 452 -0.90 21.39 10.15
N ARG A 453 -0.64 22.68 9.90
CA ARG A 453 -0.23 23.62 10.95
C ARG A 453 -1.42 24.17 11.76
N ALA A 454 -2.58 24.31 11.14
CA ALA A 454 -3.76 24.95 11.71
C ALA A 454 -4.75 23.94 12.31
N LEU A 455 -4.87 22.76 11.71
CA LEU A 455 -5.82 21.73 12.09
C LEU A 455 -5.14 20.58 12.84
N ARG A 456 -5.93 19.82 13.61
CA ARG A 456 -5.47 18.65 14.38
C ARG A 456 -6.52 17.54 14.33
N PRO A 457 -6.11 16.25 14.32
CA PRO A 457 -7.03 15.15 14.57
C PRO A 457 -7.78 15.32 15.90
N GLY A 458 -9.05 14.95 15.93
CA GLY A 458 -9.95 15.15 17.06
C GLY A 458 -10.64 16.52 17.11
N MET A 459 -10.32 17.45 16.23
CA MET A 459 -11.11 18.65 16.05
C MET A 459 -12.45 18.31 15.38
N VAL A 460 -13.53 18.90 15.87
CA VAL A 460 -14.89 18.80 15.29
C VAL A 460 -15.20 20.10 14.60
N ILE A 461 -15.42 20.08 13.30
CA ILE A 461 -15.89 21.23 12.53
C ILE A 461 -17.41 21.33 12.69
N LEU A 462 -17.85 22.40 13.32
CA LEU A 462 -19.27 22.67 13.61
C LEU A 462 -19.92 23.53 12.51
N GLU A 463 -19.16 24.55 12.05
CA GLU A 463 -19.62 25.46 11.01
C GLU A 463 -18.48 25.87 10.09
N ILE A 464 -18.83 26.12 8.84
CA ILE A 464 -17.96 26.74 7.83
C ILE A 464 -18.63 27.98 7.31
N ASN A 465 -17.97 29.14 7.45
CA ASN A 465 -18.49 30.45 7.01
C ASN A 465 -19.88 30.79 7.61
N GLY A 466 -20.15 30.31 8.84
CA GLY A 466 -21.41 30.52 9.53
C GLY A 466 -22.55 29.58 9.11
N ARG A 467 -22.25 28.55 8.33
CA ARG A 467 -23.21 27.50 7.97
C ARG A 467 -22.88 26.23 8.74
N PRO A 468 -23.83 25.54 9.36
CA PRO A 468 -23.62 24.26 10.02
C PRO A 468 -23.05 23.24 9.05
N SER A 469 -22.09 22.44 9.54
CA SER A 469 -21.38 21.41 8.76
C SER A 469 -21.60 20.04 9.40
N GLN A 470 -22.83 19.51 9.30
CA GLN A 470 -23.21 18.23 9.87
C GLN A 470 -22.90 17.05 8.92
N THR A 471 -22.89 17.33 7.62
CA THR A 471 -22.50 16.38 6.56
C THR A 471 -21.35 16.94 5.74
N ILE A 472 -20.72 16.08 4.96
CA ILE A 472 -19.64 16.47 4.05
C ILE A 472 -20.16 17.38 2.94
N GLU A 473 -21.38 17.12 2.48
CA GLU A 473 -22.08 17.91 1.49
C GLU A 473 -22.32 19.32 2.01
N ASP A 474 -22.78 19.49 3.26
CA ASP A 474 -22.95 20.79 3.91
C ASP A 474 -21.63 21.55 3.97
N ALA A 475 -20.55 20.85 4.37
CA ALA A 475 -19.23 21.42 4.47
C ALA A 475 -18.71 21.91 3.12
N ARG A 476 -18.82 21.07 2.06
CA ARG A 476 -18.42 21.44 0.71
C ARG A 476 -19.23 22.61 0.14
N ALA A 477 -20.54 22.62 0.38
CA ALA A 477 -21.42 23.70 -0.06
C ALA A 477 -21.16 25.04 0.67
N ALA A 478 -20.57 24.98 1.87
CA ALA A 478 -20.23 26.17 2.66
C ALA A 478 -18.84 26.75 2.32
N LEU A 479 -17.97 25.98 1.63
CA LEU A 479 -16.62 26.41 1.24
C LEU A 479 -16.68 27.41 0.08
N GLN A 480 -15.70 28.32 0.08
CA GLN A 480 -15.53 29.31 -0.98
C GLN A 480 -14.05 29.50 -1.33
N LYS A 481 -13.77 29.94 -2.55
CA LYS A 481 -12.40 30.29 -2.95
C LYS A 481 -11.88 31.46 -2.12
N GLY A 482 -10.71 31.32 -1.52
CA GLY A 482 -10.08 32.33 -0.68
C GLY A 482 -10.14 31.95 0.81
N ILE A 483 -10.43 32.90 1.70
CA ILE A 483 -10.39 32.67 3.15
C ILE A 483 -11.73 32.08 3.61
N ASN A 484 -11.64 30.91 4.27
CA ASN A 484 -12.78 30.25 4.92
C ASN A 484 -12.59 30.28 6.44
N ARG A 485 -13.67 30.61 7.17
CA ARG A 485 -13.71 30.61 8.63
C ARG A 485 -14.39 29.33 9.11
N LEU A 486 -13.65 28.52 9.86
CA LEU A 486 -14.14 27.32 10.54
C LEU A 486 -14.47 27.64 11.98
N TYR A 487 -15.64 27.24 12.47
CA TYR A 487 -15.94 27.16 13.89
C TYR A 487 -15.75 25.72 14.34
N VAL A 488 -14.81 25.50 15.26
CA VAL A 488 -14.38 24.17 15.64
C VAL A 488 -14.45 23.97 17.15
N MET A 489 -14.62 22.71 17.57
CA MET A 489 -14.46 22.28 18.94
C MET A 489 -13.28 21.27 19.02
N HIS A 490 -12.43 21.45 20.01
CA HIS A 490 -11.33 20.51 20.30
C HIS A 490 -11.16 20.36 21.82
N ARG A 491 -11.32 19.14 22.32
CA ARG A 491 -11.23 18.83 23.77
C ARG A 491 -12.07 19.78 24.63
N GLY A 492 -13.33 19.99 24.26
CA GLY A 492 -14.26 20.86 24.97
C GLY A 492 -14.06 22.37 24.82
N THR A 493 -13.03 22.80 24.11
CA THR A 493 -12.75 24.22 23.84
C THR A 493 -13.23 24.58 22.43
N TYR A 494 -13.92 25.71 22.30
CA TYR A 494 -14.44 26.22 21.03
C TYR A 494 -13.54 27.34 20.50
N GLY A 495 -13.38 27.41 19.19
CA GLY A 495 -12.56 28.45 18.57
C GLY A 495 -12.84 28.63 17.08
N PHE A 496 -12.30 29.71 16.52
CA PHE A 496 -12.35 29.99 15.10
C PHE A 496 -10.97 29.78 14.48
N ILE A 497 -10.93 29.12 13.33
CA ILE A 497 -9.73 28.92 12.53
C ILE A 497 -10.00 29.48 11.13
N ALA A 498 -9.08 30.30 10.63
CA ALA A 498 -9.13 30.77 9.23
C ALA A 498 -8.19 29.91 8.37
N ILE A 499 -8.71 29.37 7.29
CA ILE A 499 -7.94 28.63 6.29
C ILE A 499 -8.11 29.29 4.93
N ARG A 500 -7.08 29.18 4.06
CA ARG A 500 -7.10 29.69 2.68
C ARG A 500 -7.08 28.55 1.70
N MET A 501 -8.08 28.52 0.79
CA MET A 501 -8.18 27.59 -0.33
C MET A 501 -7.81 28.27 -1.65
#